data_4abbb0770745062240ef170d55dbc163
#
_entry.id   4abbb0770745062240ef170d55dbc163
#
_cell.length_a   1.000
_cell.length_b   1.000
_cell.length_c   1.000
_cell.angle_alpha   90.00
_cell.angle_beta   90.00
_cell.angle_gamma   90.00
#
_symmetry.space_group_name_H-M   'P 1'
#
loop_
_entity.id
_entity.type
_entity.pdbx_description
1 polymer ?
#
loop_
_entity_poly.entity_id
_entity_poly.type
_entity_poly.pdbx_seq_one_letter_code
_entity_poly.pdbx_strand_id
1 'polypeptide(L)'
;MKVYYIWRDKKEIKMKRSRKRKKNKTLSRSKKGLIILIIITVLLCVVTILKKQEQSKEYTENKSDYIDSVKPDIDVELLTPNEYSRPGIATNKIIGIVVHYTANPGATAMNNRDYFEGLKDSHITKASSNFVVGLEGEIVQCVPTWEIAYASNSRNIDTVSIECCHPDETGEFSDVTYERVGEPVSYTHLRA
;
A
#
# COMPACT_ATOMS: atom_id res chain seq x y z
N MET A 1 58.43 73.46 -33.28
CA MET A 1 57.48 72.82 -32.36
C MET A 1 56.17 72.65 -33.14
N LYS A 2 55.86 71.40 -33.59
CA LYS A 2 54.67 71.13 -34.44
C LYS A 2 53.58 70.69 -33.50
N VAL A 3 52.45 71.41 -33.41
CA VAL A 3 51.27 71.09 -32.63
C VAL A 3 50.28 70.37 -33.54
N TYR A 4 50.00 69.08 -33.29
CA TYR A 4 48.98 68.33 -34.01
C TYR A 4 47.63 68.41 -33.23
N TYR A 5 46.65 69.09 -33.85
CA TYR A 5 45.26 69.06 -33.37
C TYR A 5 44.59 67.80 -33.90
N ILE A 6 44.28 66.88 -33.03
CA ILE A 6 43.43 65.70 -33.34
C ILE A 6 41.97 66.11 -33.15
N TRP A 7 41.31 66.45 -34.24
CA TRP A 7 39.86 66.59 -34.23
C TRP A 7 39.23 65.19 -34.28
N ARG A 8 38.78 64.68 -33.13
CA ARG A 8 38.03 63.45 -33.12
C ARG A 8 36.55 63.80 -33.25
N ASP A 9 35.92 63.38 -34.34
CA ASP A 9 34.57 63.71 -34.72
C ASP A 9 33.57 63.28 -33.62
N LYS A 10 32.86 64.25 -33.02
CA LYS A 10 31.82 64.03 -31.96
C LYS A 10 30.68 63.12 -32.42
N LYS A 11 30.48 62.98 -33.76
CA LYS A 11 29.45 62.08 -34.31
C LYS A 11 29.82 60.60 -34.13
N GLU A 12 31.10 60.22 -34.24
CA GLU A 12 31.52 58.82 -34.02
C GLU A 12 31.37 58.35 -32.58
N ILE A 13 31.63 59.24 -31.63
CA ILE A 13 31.46 58.97 -30.23
C ILE A 13 29.94 58.75 -29.87
N LYS A 14 29.08 59.58 -30.53
CA LYS A 14 27.63 59.47 -30.34
C LYS A 14 27.04 58.17 -30.94
N MET A 15 27.57 57.76 -32.10
CA MET A 15 27.17 56.46 -32.71
C MET A 15 27.63 55.25 -31.91
N LYS A 16 28.86 55.24 -31.39
CA LYS A 16 29.37 54.15 -30.54
C LYS A 16 28.58 54.06 -29.23
N ARG A 17 28.20 55.18 -28.61
CA ARG A 17 27.33 55.18 -27.41
C ARG A 17 25.90 54.70 -27.72
N SER A 18 25.34 55.06 -28.87
CA SER A 18 24.01 54.64 -29.30
C SER A 18 23.97 53.10 -29.57
N ARG A 19 24.98 52.55 -30.26
CA ARG A 19 25.10 51.09 -30.51
C ARG A 19 25.27 50.28 -29.21
N LYS A 20 26.06 50.78 -28.25
CA LYS A 20 26.27 50.13 -26.96
C LYS A 20 24.96 50.13 -26.09
N ARG A 21 24.19 51.22 -26.13
CA ARG A 21 22.87 51.29 -25.45
C ARG A 21 21.82 50.38 -26.09
N LYS A 22 21.77 50.26 -27.42
CA LYS A 22 20.86 49.32 -28.11
C LYS A 22 21.17 47.87 -27.77
N LYS A 23 22.47 47.49 -27.77
CA LYS A 23 22.90 46.12 -27.43
C LYS A 23 22.57 45.74 -25.98
N ASN A 24 22.75 46.66 -25.04
CA ASN A 24 22.39 46.43 -23.62
C ASN A 24 20.87 46.37 -23.38
N LYS A 25 20.06 47.09 -24.17
CA LYS A 25 18.62 47.09 -24.08
C LYS A 25 17.99 45.78 -24.61
N THR A 26 18.52 45.25 -25.72
CA THR A 26 18.12 43.96 -26.29
C THR A 26 18.52 42.79 -25.40
N LEU A 27 19.73 42.80 -24.82
CA LEU A 27 20.18 41.77 -23.88
C LEU A 27 19.35 41.77 -22.60
N SER A 28 18.94 42.95 -22.09
CA SER A 28 18.05 43.07 -20.92
C SER A 28 16.62 42.52 -21.18
N ARG A 29 16.08 42.76 -22.38
CA ARG A 29 14.75 42.22 -22.76
C ARG A 29 14.77 40.69 -22.90
N SER A 30 15.83 40.14 -23.54
CA SER A 30 16.00 38.68 -23.67
C SER A 30 16.13 37.99 -22.33
N LYS A 31 16.88 38.53 -21.37
CA LYS A 31 17.01 37.98 -20.02
C LYS A 31 15.67 38.01 -19.28
N LYS A 32 14.88 39.06 -19.37
CA LYS A 32 13.55 39.15 -18.79
C LYS A 32 12.60 38.12 -19.40
N GLY A 33 12.62 37.93 -20.72
CA GLY A 33 11.82 36.89 -21.39
C GLY A 33 12.20 35.48 -20.94
N LEU A 34 13.48 35.19 -20.78
CA LEU A 34 13.94 33.89 -20.28
C LEU A 34 13.48 33.63 -18.84
N ILE A 35 13.56 34.64 -17.97
CA ILE A 35 13.08 34.51 -16.58
C ILE A 35 11.57 34.22 -16.54
N ILE A 36 10.79 34.95 -17.35
CA ILE A 36 9.34 34.74 -17.44
C ILE A 36 9.04 33.31 -17.93
N LEU A 37 9.75 32.80 -18.94
CA LEU A 37 9.59 31.44 -19.43
C LEU A 37 9.90 30.40 -18.35
N ILE A 38 10.98 30.59 -17.59
CA ILE A 38 11.32 29.71 -16.46
C ILE A 38 10.23 29.71 -15.39
N ILE A 39 9.69 30.88 -15.05
CA ILE A 39 8.61 30.98 -14.07
C ILE A 39 7.37 30.23 -14.56
N ILE A 40 7.01 30.40 -15.84
CA ILE A 40 5.85 29.70 -16.43
C ILE A 40 6.05 28.18 -16.41
N THR A 41 7.24 27.69 -16.79
CA THR A 41 7.54 26.25 -16.77
C THR A 41 7.49 25.69 -15.34
N VAL A 42 8.05 26.40 -14.36
CA VAL A 42 7.97 26.00 -12.95
C VAL A 42 6.51 25.96 -12.46
N LEU A 43 5.71 26.98 -12.79
CA LEU A 43 4.29 27.00 -12.42
C LEU A 43 3.52 25.83 -13.06
N LEU A 44 3.78 25.53 -14.34
CA LEU A 44 3.16 24.38 -15.01
C LEU A 44 3.59 23.06 -14.35
N CYS A 45 4.86 22.90 -13.99
CA CYS A 45 5.34 21.74 -13.25
C CYS A 45 4.65 21.61 -11.88
N VAL A 46 4.53 22.71 -11.15
CA VAL A 46 3.82 22.69 -9.83
C VAL A 46 2.36 22.29 -10.02
N VAL A 47 1.65 22.87 -10.99
CA VAL A 47 0.25 22.51 -11.27
C VAL A 47 0.11 21.03 -11.65
N THR A 48 1.01 20.49 -12.47
CA THR A 48 0.97 19.06 -12.84
C THR A 48 1.25 18.15 -11.64
N ILE A 49 2.18 18.53 -10.77
CA ILE A 49 2.47 17.78 -9.53
C ILE A 49 1.25 17.81 -8.60
N LEU A 50 0.65 18.98 -8.39
CA LEU A 50 -0.55 19.11 -7.53
C LEU A 50 -1.73 18.29 -8.05
N LYS A 51 -2.01 18.33 -9.37
CA LYS A 51 -3.05 17.49 -9.99
C LYS A 51 -2.77 16.00 -9.82
N LYS A 52 -1.51 15.57 -9.98
CA LYS A 52 -1.13 14.17 -9.78
C LYS A 52 -1.30 13.73 -8.32
N GLN A 53 -1.01 14.61 -7.35
CA GLN A 53 -1.23 14.34 -5.93
C GLN A 53 -2.72 14.23 -5.60
N GLU A 54 -3.55 15.14 -6.14
CA GLU A 54 -5.00 15.12 -5.96
C GLU A 54 -5.62 13.84 -6.55
N GLN A 55 -5.25 13.46 -7.78
CA GLN A 55 -5.69 12.22 -8.42
C GLN A 55 -5.24 10.97 -7.66
N SER A 56 -4.01 10.98 -7.11
CA SER A 56 -3.52 9.88 -6.27
C SER A 56 -4.31 9.77 -4.97
N LYS A 57 -4.66 10.89 -4.35
CA LYS A 57 -5.47 10.93 -3.13
C LYS A 57 -6.90 10.42 -3.40
N GLU A 58 -7.54 10.90 -4.46
CA GLU A 58 -8.87 10.44 -4.87
C GLU A 58 -8.88 8.94 -5.20
N TYR A 59 -7.86 8.44 -5.91
CA TYR A 59 -7.72 7.00 -6.18
C TYR A 59 -7.59 6.18 -4.90
N THR A 60 -6.81 6.65 -3.92
CA THR A 60 -6.59 5.96 -2.65
C THR A 60 -7.88 5.95 -1.82
N GLU A 61 -8.62 7.07 -1.78
CA GLU A 61 -9.89 7.20 -1.07
C GLU A 61 -10.95 6.30 -1.69
N ASN A 62 -11.13 6.34 -3.01
CA ASN A 62 -12.05 5.47 -3.75
C ASN A 62 -11.71 3.97 -3.57
N LYS A 63 -10.42 3.61 -3.54
CA LYS A 63 -9.99 2.23 -3.26
C LYS A 63 -10.33 1.81 -1.83
N SER A 64 -10.15 2.71 -0.85
CA SER A 64 -10.50 2.45 0.56
C SER A 64 -12.00 2.23 0.72
N ASP A 65 -12.81 3.11 0.16
CA ASP A 65 -14.28 3.03 0.21
C ASP A 65 -14.79 1.73 -0.44
N TYR A 66 -14.20 1.35 -1.59
CA TYR A 66 -14.53 0.09 -2.24
C TYR A 66 -14.16 -1.12 -1.35
N ILE A 67 -12.95 -1.13 -0.76
CA ILE A 67 -12.52 -2.21 0.15
C ILE A 67 -13.45 -2.31 1.35
N ASP A 68 -13.85 -1.19 1.93
CA ASP A 68 -14.75 -1.17 3.08
C ASP A 68 -16.18 -1.61 2.70
N SER A 69 -16.62 -1.34 1.47
CA SER A 69 -17.94 -1.78 0.97
C SER A 69 -18.02 -3.28 0.70
N VAL A 70 -16.89 -3.93 0.41
CA VAL A 70 -16.80 -5.38 0.16
C VAL A 70 -16.18 -6.13 1.33
N LYS A 71 -15.96 -5.45 2.45
CA LYS A 71 -15.45 -6.09 3.66
C LYS A 71 -16.45 -7.14 4.15
N PRO A 72 -16.02 -8.41 4.27
CA PRO A 72 -16.88 -9.43 4.84
C PRO A 72 -17.15 -9.16 6.32
N ASP A 73 -18.23 -9.70 6.83
CA ASP A 73 -18.51 -9.74 8.26
C ASP A 73 -17.54 -10.71 8.92
N ILE A 74 -16.56 -10.16 9.64
CA ILE A 74 -15.49 -10.92 10.29
C ILE A 74 -15.49 -10.62 11.78
N ASP A 75 -15.67 -11.66 12.58
CA ASP A 75 -15.47 -11.60 14.01
C ASP A 75 -13.97 -11.58 14.33
N VAL A 76 -13.50 -10.47 14.90
CA VAL A 76 -12.08 -10.27 15.20
C VAL A 76 -11.79 -10.76 16.63
N GLU A 77 -11.40 -12.03 16.76
CA GLU A 77 -11.14 -12.75 18.01
C GLU A 77 -9.65 -13.14 18.10
N LEU A 78 -8.78 -12.12 18.10
CA LEU A 78 -7.34 -12.32 18.07
C LEU A 78 -6.84 -13.13 19.27
N LEU A 79 -5.95 -14.10 18.96
CA LEU A 79 -5.23 -14.87 19.98
C LEU A 79 -4.33 -13.99 20.82
N THR A 80 -4.15 -14.32 22.08
CA THR A 80 -3.14 -13.71 22.94
C THR A 80 -1.74 -13.98 22.36
N PRO A 81 -0.84 -12.99 22.22
CA PRO A 81 0.52 -13.23 21.77
C PRO A 81 1.25 -14.24 22.64
N ASN A 82 1.78 -15.31 22.02
CA ASN A 82 2.50 -16.40 22.68
C ASN A 82 3.30 -17.22 21.64
N GLU A 83 4.26 -18.04 22.10
CA GLU A 83 5.14 -18.82 21.24
C GLU A 83 4.44 -19.98 20.49
N TYR A 84 3.24 -20.41 20.90
CA TYR A 84 2.60 -21.64 20.43
C TYR A 84 1.53 -21.41 19.38
N SER A 85 0.87 -20.25 19.38
CA SER A 85 -0.20 -19.97 18.42
C SER A 85 -0.14 -18.58 17.79
N ARG A 86 0.45 -17.56 18.45
CA ARG A 86 0.62 -16.22 17.90
C ARG A 86 1.96 -15.62 18.33
N PRO A 87 3.06 -15.92 17.61
CA PRO A 87 4.40 -15.48 18.00
C PRO A 87 4.67 -13.98 17.80
N GLY A 88 3.78 -13.23 17.17
CA GLY A 88 3.95 -11.80 16.89
C GLY A 88 5.05 -11.51 15.86
N ILE A 89 5.39 -12.49 15.01
CA ILE A 89 6.40 -12.35 13.97
C ILE A 89 5.73 -11.78 12.72
N ALA A 90 6.28 -10.70 12.18
CA ALA A 90 5.76 -10.11 10.96
C ALA A 90 5.94 -11.02 9.74
N THR A 91 4.93 -11.06 8.86
CA THR A 91 5.05 -11.70 7.55
C THR A 91 5.95 -10.88 6.62
N ASN A 92 6.51 -11.54 5.62
CA ASN A 92 7.06 -10.89 4.44
C ASN A 92 5.94 -10.39 3.52
N LYS A 93 6.27 -10.04 2.28
CA LYS A 93 5.25 -9.79 1.27
C LYS A 93 4.39 -11.04 1.08
N ILE A 94 3.09 -10.93 1.31
CA ILE A 94 2.15 -12.04 1.08
C ILE A 94 2.06 -12.33 -0.42
N ILE A 95 2.29 -13.58 -0.79
CA ILE A 95 2.27 -14.07 -2.18
C ILE A 95 1.30 -15.23 -2.40
N GLY A 96 0.60 -15.67 -1.36
CA GLY A 96 -0.36 -16.75 -1.47
C GLY A 96 -1.30 -16.85 -0.28
N ILE A 97 -2.34 -17.62 -0.46
CA ILE A 97 -3.30 -18.01 0.55
C ILE A 97 -3.34 -19.54 0.58
N VAL A 98 -3.35 -20.11 1.76
CA VAL A 98 -3.45 -21.57 1.95
C VAL A 98 -4.74 -21.86 2.69
N VAL A 99 -5.59 -22.69 2.07
CA VAL A 99 -6.84 -23.16 2.66
C VAL A 99 -6.63 -24.59 3.17
N HIS A 100 -6.97 -24.78 4.42
CA HIS A 100 -6.93 -26.08 5.11
C HIS A 100 -8.33 -26.46 5.59
N TYR A 101 -8.53 -27.71 5.95
CA TYR A 101 -9.65 -28.16 6.75
C TYR A 101 -9.18 -28.39 8.20
N THR A 102 -10.02 -28.12 9.16
CA THR A 102 -9.66 -28.16 10.59
C THR A 102 -9.28 -29.55 11.12
N ALA A 103 -9.60 -30.63 10.41
CA ALA A 103 -9.50 -32.02 10.87
C ALA A 103 -10.18 -32.25 12.25
N ASN A 104 -11.22 -31.49 12.55
CA ASN A 104 -11.97 -31.50 13.81
C ASN A 104 -13.48 -31.48 13.49
N PRO A 105 -14.06 -32.63 13.07
CA PRO A 105 -15.43 -32.71 12.58
C PRO A 105 -16.45 -32.15 13.57
N GLY A 106 -17.39 -31.34 13.07
CA GLY A 106 -18.47 -30.76 13.84
C GLY A 106 -18.07 -29.60 14.77
N ALA A 107 -16.78 -29.24 14.84
CA ALA A 107 -16.34 -28.09 15.63
C ALA A 107 -16.67 -26.79 14.95
N THR A 108 -17.08 -25.78 15.72
CA THR A 108 -17.33 -24.41 15.22
C THR A 108 -16.02 -23.65 15.01
N ALA A 109 -16.09 -22.47 14.35
CA ALA A 109 -14.97 -21.59 14.21
C ALA A 109 -14.40 -21.16 15.59
N MET A 110 -15.26 -20.84 16.54
CA MET A 110 -14.86 -20.48 17.90
C MET A 110 -14.21 -21.65 18.66
N ASN A 111 -14.69 -22.89 18.49
CA ASN A 111 -14.03 -24.06 19.12
C ASN A 111 -12.58 -24.21 18.63
N ASN A 112 -12.34 -24.01 17.33
CA ASN A 112 -11.00 -24.07 16.76
C ASN A 112 -10.13 -22.86 17.20
N ARG A 113 -10.70 -21.66 17.26
CA ARG A 113 -10.04 -20.47 17.82
C ARG A 113 -9.64 -20.72 19.29
N ASP A 114 -10.52 -21.28 20.11
CA ASP A 114 -10.27 -21.54 21.52
C ASP A 114 -9.24 -22.66 21.72
N TYR A 115 -9.23 -23.66 20.84
CA TYR A 115 -8.13 -24.63 20.79
C TYR A 115 -6.79 -23.94 20.56
N PHE A 116 -6.68 -23.03 19.58
CA PHE A 116 -5.44 -22.27 19.34
C PHE A 116 -5.06 -21.40 20.54
N GLU A 117 -6.03 -20.76 21.20
CA GLU A 117 -5.78 -19.96 22.41
C GLU A 117 -5.25 -20.84 23.55
N GLY A 118 -5.79 -22.04 23.75
CA GLY A 118 -5.38 -22.98 24.80
C GLY A 118 -3.95 -23.50 24.63
N LEU A 119 -3.37 -23.38 23.44
CA LEU A 119 -1.98 -23.81 23.20
C LEU A 119 -0.95 -22.98 23.97
N LYS A 120 -1.27 -21.73 24.33
CA LYS A 120 -0.41 -20.90 25.17
C LYS A 120 -0.20 -21.48 26.57
N ASP A 121 -1.16 -22.27 27.05
CA ASP A 121 -1.16 -22.88 28.39
C ASP A 121 -0.72 -24.34 28.34
N SER A 122 -1.19 -25.08 27.32
CA SER A 122 -0.93 -26.54 27.22
C SER A 122 0.45 -26.87 26.62
N HIS A 123 1.00 -26.02 25.76
CA HIS A 123 2.30 -26.17 25.11
C HIS A 123 2.47 -27.48 24.31
N ILE A 124 1.36 -28.17 23.96
CA ILE A 124 1.41 -29.50 23.34
C ILE A 124 1.84 -29.49 21.87
N THR A 125 1.61 -28.38 21.16
CA THR A 125 1.99 -28.19 19.75
C THR A 125 2.02 -26.71 19.40
N LYS A 126 2.51 -26.39 18.18
CA LYS A 126 2.39 -25.08 17.59
C LYS A 126 1.38 -25.15 16.44
N ALA A 127 0.26 -24.49 16.58
CA ALA A 127 -0.77 -24.42 15.56
C ALA A 127 -1.59 -23.12 15.68
N SER A 128 -1.99 -22.55 14.54
CA SER A 128 -2.95 -21.47 14.43
C SER A 128 -3.28 -21.20 12.96
N SER A 129 -4.29 -20.36 12.72
CA SER A 129 -4.61 -19.83 11.40
C SER A 129 -4.88 -18.32 11.48
N ASN A 130 -4.76 -17.62 10.35
CA ASN A 130 -5.17 -16.22 10.31
C ASN A 130 -6.70 -16.12 10.40
N PHE A 131 -7.41 -17.00 9.69
CA PHE A 131 -8.86 -17.05 9.70
C PHE A 131 -9.35 -18.49 9.93
N VAL A 132 -10.53 -18.59 10.52
CA VAL A 132 -11.33 -19.83 10.55
C VAL A 132 -12.69 -19.51 9.96
N VAL A 133 -13.15 -20.33 8.99
CA VAL A 133 -14.50 -20.27 8.43
C VAL A 133 -15.32 -21.41 9.03
N GLY A 134 -16.40 -21.08 9.69
CA GLY A 134 -17.23 -22.04 10.46
C GLY A 134 -18.25 -22.79 9.62
N LEU A 135 -18.99 -23.66 10.28
CA LEU A 135 -20.01 -24.52 9.66
C LEU A 135 -21.19 -23.74 9.09
N GLU A 136 -21.56 -22.64 9.74
CA GLU A 136 -22.63 -21.73 9.31
C GLU A 136 -22.09 -20.54 8.48
N GLY A 137 -20.82 -20.60 8.08
CA GLY A 137 -20.18 -19.55 7.27
C GLY A 137 -19.68 -18.36 8.08
N GLU A 138 -19.71 -18.41 9.40
CA GLU A 138 -19.07 -17.39 10.24
C GLU A 138 -17.56 -17.33 9.98
N ILE A 139 -16.98 -16.14 9.96
CA ILE A 139 -15.54 -15.93 9.73
C ILE A 139 -14.92 -15.34 10.99
N VAL A 140 -13.99 -16.07 11.59
CA VAL A 140 -13.26 -15.63 12.78
C VAL A 140 -11.81 -15.34 12.42
N GLN A 141 -11.33 -14.11 12.71
CA GLN A 141 -9.93 -13.76 12.58
C GLN A 141 -9.19 -14.06 13.90
N CYS A 142 -8.24 -15.00 13.84
CA CYS A 142 -7.46 -15.44 14.99
C CYS A 142 -6.07 -14.76 15.05
N VAL A 143 -5.44 -14.52 13.89
CA VAL A 143 -4.12 -13.88 13.78
C VAL A 143 -4.21 -12.78 12.72
N PRO A 144 -3.64 -11.58 12.98
CA PRO A 144 -3.56 -10.53 11.96
C PRO A 144 -2.87 -11.01 10.69
N THR A 145 -3.29 -10.55 9.51
CA THR A 145 -2.70 -10.97 8.23
C THR A 145 -1.25 -10.52 8.03
N TRP A 146 -0.78 -9.56 8.79
CA TRP A 146 0.62 -9.10 8.82
C TRP A 146 1.50 -9.84 9.85
N GLU A 147 0.94 -10.83 10.57
CA GLU A 147 1.64 -11.72 11.47
C GLU A 147 1.58 -13.16 10.96
N ILE A 148 2.63 -13.96 11.19
CA ILE A 148 2.60 -15.38 10.83
C ILE A 148 1.62 -16.14 11.72
N ALA A 149 0.90 -17.08 11.10
CA ALA A 149 0.18 -18.15 11.80
C ALA A 149 0.92 -19.48 11.58
N TYR A 150 0.77 -20.42 12.49
CA TYR A 150 1.41 -21.74 12.39
C TYR A 150 0.50 -22.76 11.69
N ALA A 151 0.36 -22.62 10.36
CA ALA A 151 -0.50 -23.49 9.54
C ALA A 151 0.24 -24.18 8.38
N SER A 152 1.23 -23.53 7.78
CA SER A 152 1.78 -23.90 6.47
C SER A 152 3.32 -24.07 6.49
N ASN A 153 3.90 -24.39 7.64
CA ASN A 153 5.34 -24.62 7.83
C ASN A 153 6.20 -23.47 7.29
N SER A 154 7.08 -23.75 6.34
CA SER A 154 7.98 -22.73 5.74
C SER A 154 7.23 -21.62 4.99
N ARG A 155 5.95 -21.83 4.66
CA ARG A 155 5.12 -20.85 3.98
C ARG A 155 4.38 -19.90 4.94
N ASN A 156 4.49 -20.11 6.26
CA ASN A 156 3.90 -19.19 7.24
C ASN A 156 4.37 -17.75 7.07
N ILE A 157 5.59 -17.57 6.54
CA ILE A 157 6.23 -16.25 6.41
C ILE A 157 5.66 -15.39 5.26
N ASP A 158 5.06 -15.99 4.26
CA ASP A 158 4.63 -15.33 3.01
C ASP A 158 3.22 -15.72 2.54
N THR A 159 2.44 -16.39 3.40
CA THR A 159 1.05 -16.74 3.11
C THR A 159 0.12 -16.36 4.25
N VAL A 160 -1.15 -16.15 3.90
CA VAL A 160 -2.27 -16.11 4.83
C VAL A 160 -2.94 -17.48 4.85
N SER A 161 -3.25 -17.99 6.03
CA SER A 161 -3.93 -19.28 6.21
C SER A 161 -5.38 -19.11 6.57
N ILE A 162 -6.21 -20.02 6.04
CA ILE A 162 -7.64 -20.13 6.33
C ILE A 162 -7.92 -21.57 6.66
N GLU A 163 -8.43 -21.83 7.86
CA GLU A 163 -8.97 -23.13 8.27
C GLU A 163 -10.47 -23.16 8.03
N CYS A 164 -10.97 -24.23 7.38
CA CYS A 164 -12.40 -24.42 7.14
C CYS A 164 -12.93 -25.55 8.01
N CYS A 165 -13.99 -25.26 8.76
CA CYS A 165 -14.73 -26.26 9.51
C CYS A 165 -15.50 -27.20 8.56
N HIS A 166 -15.68 -28.44 8.98
CA HIS A 166 -16.42 -29.45 8.23
C HIS A 166 -17.33 -30.24 9.19
N PRO A 167 -18.53 -30.69 8.72
CA PRO A 167 -19.53 -31.26 9.60
C PRO A 167 -19.17 -32.66 10.10
N ASP A 168 -18.46 -33.46 9.33
CA ASP A 168 -18.21 -34.87 9.57
C ASP A 168 -16.84 -35.36 9.13
N GLU A 169 -16.57 -36.64 9.27
CA GLU A 169 -15.27 -37.28 8.97
C GLU A 169 -14.89 -37.30 7.48
N THR A 170 -15.81 -36.95 6.58
CA THR A 170 -15.49 -36.88 5.13
C THR A 170 -14.52 -35.74 4.80
N GLY A 171 -14.51 -34.69 5.63
CA GLY A 171 -13.75 -33.47 5.39
C GLY A 171 -14.36 -32.57 4.32
N GLU A 172 -15.55 -32.90 3.81
CA GLU A 172 -16.30 -32.04 2.89
C GLU A 172 -16.87 -30.84 3.64
N PHE A 173 -16.77 -29.67 3.07
CA PHE A 173 -17.33 -28.45 3.64
C PHE A 173 -18.82 -28.36 3.33
N SER A 174 -19.57 -27.64 4.15
CA SER A 174 -20.95 -27.26 3.81
C SER A 174 -20.93 -26.26 2.63
N ASP A 175 -22.05 -26.18 1.90
CA ASP A 175 -22.17 -25.21 0.77
C ASP A 175 -21.89 -23.78 1.24
N VAL A 176 -22.38 -23.41 2.42
CA VAL A 176 -22.15 -22.07 2.98
C VAL A 176 -20.69 -21.83 3.35
N THR A 177 -19.97 -22.84 3.86
CA THR A 177 -18.52 -22.75 4.11
C THR A 177 -17.76 -22.54 2.80
N TYR A 178 -18.10 -23.26 1.71
CA TYR A 178 -17.52 -23.05 0.39
C TYR A 178 -17.75 -21.65 -0.16
N GLU A 179 -18.94 -21.11 -0.03
CA GLU A 179 -19.26 -19.75 -0.47
C GLU A 179 -18.46 -18.71 0.32
N ARG A 180 -18.43 -18.85 1.63
CA ARG A 180 -17.81 -17.87 2.53
C ARG A 180 -16.28 -17.89 2.52
N VAL A 181 -15.63 -19.02 2.21
CA VAL A 181 -14.15 -19.09 2.18
C VAL A 181 -13.54 -18.12 1.17
N GLY A 182 -14.26 -17.77 0.13
CA GLY A 182 -13.81 -16.78 -0.86
C GLY A 182 -13.70 -15.34 -0.34
N GLU A 183 -14.42 -15.01 0.73
CA GLU A 183 -14.48 -13.64 1.26
C GLU A 183 -13.17 -13.21 1.95
N PRO A 184 -12.59 -13.98 2.92
CA PRO A 184 -11.29 -13.65 3.48
C PRO A 184 -10.18 -13.63 2.40
N VAL A 185 -10.27 -14.51 1.39
CA VAL A 185 -9.36 -14.53 0.24
C VAL A 185 -9.41 -13.18 -0.51
N SER A 186 -10.59 -12.77 -0.92
CA SER A 186 -10.80 -11.51 -1.64
C SER A 186 -10.39 -10.30 -0.81
N TYR A 187 -10.78 -10.26 0.46
CA TYR A 187 -10.44 -9.18 1.38
C TYR A 187 -8.94 -9.04 1.62
N THR A 188 -8.23 -10.15 1.80
CA THR A 188 -6.77 -10.17 1.98
C THR A 188 -6.07 -9.71 0.69
N HIS A 189 -6.55 -10.17 -0.47
CA HIS A 189 -5.97 -9.80 -1.77
C HIS A 189 -6.11 -8.30 -2.08
N LEU A 190 -7.25 -7.71 -1.73
CA LEU A 190 -7.50 -6.27 -1.94
C LEU A 190 -6.65 -5.37 -1.03
N ARG A 191 -6.18 -5.89 0.11
CA ARG A 191 -5.35 -5.15 1.08
C ARG A 191 -3.85 -5.39 0.93
N ALA A 192 -3.44 -6.42 0.21
CA ALA A 192 -2.03 -6.72 -0.10
C ALA A 192 -1.50 -5.83 -1.23
#